data_f6cda81ef8c07242ffad440f0c91f62f
#
_entry.id   f6cda81ef8c07242ffad440f0c91f62f
#
_cell.length_a   1.000
_cell.length_b   1.000
_cell.length_c   1.000
_cell.angle_alpha   90.00
_cell.angle_beta   90.00
_cell.angle_gamma   90.00
#
_symmetry.space_group_name_H-M   'P 1'
#
loop_
_entity.id
_entity.type
_entity.pdbx_description
1 polymer ?
#
loop_
_entity_poly.entity_id
_entity_poly.type
_entity_poly.pdbx_seq_one_letter_code
_entity_poly.pdbx_strand_id
1 'polypeptide(L)'
;MLFLGTEKFPDVDEYSTYLKNYGGYSNAYTAPDHTNYQFQVLPDGFEGALDRFSQFFISPLFTEEYTEREVNAVNSEHQKNIMNDYRRLYRISNLFAKEGHPEQKFGTGNLETLGNTWTGFGL
;
A
#
# COMPACT_ATOMS: atom_id res chain seq x y z
N MET A 1 0.43 -0.62 3.05
CA MET A 1 0.47 -2.06 3.38
C MET A 1 1.88 -2.59 3.60
N LEU A 2 2.87 -2.35 2.73
CA LEU A 2 4.22 -2.91 2.90
C LEU A 2 4.97 -2.32 4.12
N PHE A 3 4.70 -1.08 4.48
CA PHE A 3 5.37 -0.36 5.58
C PHE A 3 4.86 -0.71 6.98
N LEU A 4 4.55 -1.95 7.27
CA LEU A 4 4.00 -2.36 8.57
C LEU A 4 5.11 -2.95 9.44
N GLY A 5 5.72 -3.92 9.29
CA GLY A 5 6.75 -4.51 10.14
C GLY A 5 7.58 -5.54 9.37
N THR A 6 8.78 -5.75 9.79
CA THR A 6 9.71 -6.71 9.19
C THR A 6 10.34 -7.57 10.27
N GLU A 7 10.95 -8.69 9.91
CA GLU A 7 11.66 -9.53 10.88
C GLU A 7 12.75 -8.75 11.65
N LYS A 8 13.48 -7.88 10.95
CA LYS A 8 14.55 -7.07 11.56
C LYS A 8 14.01 -5.91 12.38
N PHE A 9 12.89 -5.33 11.98
CA PHE A 9 12.23 -4.18 12.61
C PHE A 9 10.74 -4.49 12.79
N PRO A 10 10.37 -5.25 13.83
CA PRO A 10 9.01 -5.78 13.95
C PRO A 10 7.96 -4.74 14.36
N ASP A 11 8.36 -3.63 14.98
CA ASP A 11 7.43 -2.55 15.34
C ASP A 11 6.93 -1.84 14.08
N VAL A 12 5.60 -1.80 13.93
CA VAL A 12 4.94 -1.22 12.76
C VAL A 12 5.14 0.29 12.62
N ASP A 13 5.38 0.98 13.72
CA ASP A 13 5.57 2.43 13.73
C ASP A 13 7.06 2.84 13.63
N GLU A 14 7.98 1.88 13.76
CA GLU A 14 9.40 2.18 13.83
C GLU A 14 9.90 2.93 12.59
N TYR A 15 9.57 2.45 11.40
CA TYR A 15 10.01 3.09 10.16
C TYR A 15 9.51 4.53 10.04
N SER A 16 8.24 4.76 10.29
CA SER A 16 7.65 6.10 10.23
C SER A 16 8.25 7.04 11.27
N THR A 17 8.49 6.53 12.48
CA THR A 17 9.12 7.25 13.57
C THR A 17 10.57 7.59 13.24
N TYR A 18 11.32 6.62 12.70
CA TYR A 18 12.69 6.85 12.26
C TYR A 18 12.77 7.98 11.22
N LEU A 19 11.96 7.90 10.16
CA LEU A 19 11.93 8.95 9.14
C LEU A 19 11.61 10.33 9.72
N LYS A 20 10.60 10.42 10.57
CA LYS A 20 10.22 11.70 11.23
C LYS A 20 11.37 12.28 12.06
N ASN A 21 12.09 11.45 12.79
CA ASN A 21 13.24 11.89 13.60
C ASN A 21 14.38 12.48 12.76
N TYR A 22 14.47 12.08 11.49
CA TYR A 22 15.43 12.60 10.53
C TYR A 22 14.79 13.51 9.47
N GLY A 23 13.65 14.15 9.81
CA GLY A 23 12.98 15.14 8.94
C GLY A 23 12.46 14.56 7.63
N GLY A 24 12.15 13.27 7.62
CA GLY A 24 11.72 12.54 6.45
C GLY A 24 10.26 12.08 6.49
N TYR A 25 9.83 11.50 5.40
CA TYR A 25 8.53 10.84 5.23
C TYR A 25 8.63 9.73 4.17
N SER A 26 7.64 8.86 4.13
CA SER A 26 7.46 7.86 3.08
C SER A 26 6.06 7.96 2.49
N ASN A 27 5.93 7.47 1.27
CA ASN A 27 4.66 7.33 0.59
C ASN A 27 4.71 6.17 -0.40
N ALA A 28 3.53 5.70 -0.82
CA ALA A 28 3.40 4.70 -1.87
C ALA A 28 2.14 4.97 -2.68
N TYR A 29 2.14 4.54 -3.94
CA TYR A 29 0.94 4.51 -4.76
C TYR A 29 0.91 3.27 -5.65
N THR A 30 -0.29 2.83 -6.01
CA THR A 30 -0.52 1.75 -6.96
C THR A 30 -1.17 2.30 -8.22
N ALA A 31 -0.56 1.99 -9.36
CA ALA A 31 -1.05 2.26 -10.70
C ALA A 31 -1.55 0.96 -11.35
N PRO A 32 -2.18 0.99 -12.53
CA PRO A 32 -2.71 -0.20 -13.19
C PRO A 32 -1.67 -1.29 -13.50
N ASP A 33 -0.40 -0.92 -13.66
CA ASP A 33 0.70 -1.80 -14.08
C ASP A 33 1.89 -1.84 -13.11
N HIS A 34 1.93 -0.98 -12.09
CA HIS A 34 3.03 -0.95 -11.13
C HIS A 34 2.60 -0.43 -9.74
N THR A 35 3.43 -0.69 -8.73
CA THR A 35 3.35 -0.04 -7.43
C THR A 35 4.68 0.65 -7.16
N ASN A 36 4.62 1.90 -6.71
CA ASN A 36 5.79 2.68 -6.34
C ASN A 36 5.84 2.85 -4.83
N TYR A 37 7.02 2.67 -4.26
CA TYR A 37 7.34 2.96 -2.87
C TYR A 37 8.48 3.97 -2.83
N GLN A 38 8.35 5.03 -2.04
CA GLN A 38 9.34 6.09 -1.96
C GLN A 38 9.48 6.62 -0.53
N PHE A 39 10.65 7.13 -0.21
CA PHE A 39 10.90 7.86 1.01
C PHE A 39 11.84 9.03 0.77
N GLN A 40 11.79 9.98 1.68
CA GLN A 40 12.73 11.10 1.77
C GLN A 40 13.22 11.20 3.21
N VAL A 41 14.48 11.54 3.37
CA VAL A 41 15.11 11.70 4.69
C VAL A 41 16.34 12.61 4.54
N LEU A 42 16.75 13.29 5.62
CA LEU A 42 18.01 14.02 5.64
C LEU A 42 19.21 13.06 5.53
N PRO A 43 20.37 13.51 5.00
CA PRO A 43 21.53 12.66 4.74
C PRO A 43 21.98 11.82 5.95
N ASP A 44 21.96 12.38 7.14
CA ASP A 44 22.38 11.71 8.38
C ASP A 44 21.50 10.50 8.74
N GLY A 45 20.24 10.48 8.27
CA GLY A 45 19.32 9.35 8.46
C GLY A 45 19.27 8.36 7.30
N PHE A 46 19.99 8.61 6.21
CA PHE A 46 19.78 7.87 4.96
C PHE A 46 20.09 6.38 5.07
N GLU A 47 21.23 6.01 5.64
CA GLU A 47 21.65 4.62 5.76
C GLU A 47 20.66 3.78 6.58
N GLY A 48 20.26 4.28 7.74
CA GLY A 48 19.28 3.60 8.59
C GLY A 48 17.88 3.57 8.00
N ALA A 49 17.48 4.58 7.22
CA ALA A 49 16.21 4.58 6.48
C ALA A 49 16.23 3.56 5.35
N LEU A 50 17.33 3.47 4.60
CA LEU A 50 17.49 2.52 3.51
C LEU A 50 17.51 1.07 4.00
N ASP A 51 18.19 0.79 5.12
CA ASP A 51 18.18 -0.53 5.75
C ASP A 51 16.75 -0.95 6.10
N ARG A 52 15.97 -0.10 6.79
CA ARG A 52 14.57 -0.37 7.12
C ARG A 52 13.68 -0.53 5.89
N PHE A 53 13.84 0.33 4.92
CA PHE A 53 13.08 0.29 3.67
C PHE A 53 13.34 -1.00 2.89
N SER A 54 14.57 -1.46 2.81
CA SER A 54 14.93 -2.69 2.10
C SER A 54 14.30 -3.93 2.73
N GLN A 55 14.13 -3.96 4.06
CA GLN A 55 13.54 -5.10 4.76
C GLN A 55 12.07 -5.33 4.41
N PHE A 56 11.34 -4.34 3.97
CA PHE A 56 9.97 -4.53 3.46
C PHE A 56 9.89 -5.44 2.23
N PHE A 57 10.98 -5.54 1.46
CA PHE A 57 11.07 -6.39 0.27
C PHE A 57 11.78 -7.72 0.53
N ILE A 58 12.47 -7.85 1.68
CA ILE A 58 13.25 -9.04 2.06
C ILE A 58 12.44 -9.93 2.99
N SER A 59 11.91 -9.37 4.08
CA SER A 59 11.26 -10.13 5.16
C SER A 59 10.11 -9.40 5.82
N PRO A 60 9.05 -9.00 5.04
CA PRO A 60 7.87 -8.37 5.63
C PRO A 60 7.09 -9.38 6.49
N LEU A 61 6.54 -8.95 7.62
CA LEU A 61 5.84 -9.84 8.55
C LEU A 61 4.41 -10.18 8.14
N PHE A 62 3.70 -9.31 7.45
CA PHE A 62 2.29 -9.51 7.04
C PHE A 62 1.40 -10.11 8.15
N THR A 63 1.50 -9.59 9.37
CA THR A 63 0.67 -10.08 10.48
C THR A 63 -0.82 -9.93 10.18
N GLU A 64 -1.62 -10.92 10.55
CA GLU A 64 -3.05 -10.98 10.24
C GLU A 64 -3.79 -9.73 10.73
N GLU A 65 -3.58 -9.34 11.99
CA GLU A 65 -4.23 -8.16 12.57
C GLU A 65 -3.99 -6.89 11.76
N TYR A 66 -2.74 -6.61 11.37
CA TYR A 66 -2.43 -5.40 10.60
C TYR A 66 -2.92 -5.50 9.15
N THR A 67 -2.92 -6.69 8.58
CA THR A 67 -3.47 -6.91 7.24
C THR A 67 -4.97 -6.66 7.21
N GLU A 68 -5.73 -7.14 8.19
CA GLU A 68 -7.16 -6.86 8.30
C GLU A 68 -7.45 -5.36 8.47
N ARG A 69 -6.68 -4.68 9.30
CA ARG A 69 -6.81 -3.22 9.49
C ARG A 69 -6.57 -2.46 8.19
N GLU A 70 -5.59 -2.87 7.41
CA GLU A 70 -5.29 -2.26 6.10
C GLU A 70 -6.37 -2.54 5.07
N VAL A 71 -6.91 -3.76 5.01
CA VAL A 71 -8.06 -4.08 4.14
C VAL A 71 -9.26 -3.20 4.48
N ASN A 72 -9.54 -3.01 5.77
CA ASN A 72 -10.59 -2.10 6.21
C ASN A 72 -10.30 -0.63 5.89
N ALA A 73 -9.04 -0.19 5.96
CA ALA A 73 -8.63 1.16 5.58
C ALA A 73 -8.84 1.40 4.08
N VAL A 74 -8.44 0.45 3.22
CA VAL A 74 -8.66 0.50 1.77
C VAL A 74 -10.16 0.51 1.44
N ASN A 75 -10.95 -0.32 2.12
CA ASN A 75 -12.40 -0.32 1.94
C ASN A 75 -13.04 1.02 2.33
N SER A 76 -12.59 1.61 3.43
CA SER A 76 -13.07 2.93 3.88
C SER A 76 -12.72 4.03 2.87
N GLU A 77 -11.52 3.98 2.29
CA GLU A 77 -11.13 4.88 1.21
C GLU A 77 -12.01 4.70 -0.03
N HIS A 78 -12.29 3.46 -0.42
CA HIS A 78 -13.21 3.17 -1.51
C HIS A 78 -14.60 3.74 -1.24
N GLN A 79 -15.19 3.48 -0.06
CA GLN A 79 -16.51 4.00 0.33
C GLN A 79 -16.56 5.54 0.28
N LYS A 80 -15.53 6.22 0.78
CA LYS A 80 -15.41 7.67 0.69
C LYS A 80 -15.41 8.18 -0.76
N ASN A 81 -14.82 7.41 -1.68
CA ASN A 81 -14.63 7.82 -3.07
C ASN A 81 -15.82 7.45 -4.00
N ILE A 82 -16.76 6.59 -3.57
CA ILE A 82 -17.93 6.17 -4.38
C ILE A 82 -18.75 7.36 -4.86
N MET A 83 -18.92 8.39 -4.03
CA MET A 83 -19.73 9.58 -4.36
C MET A 83 -18.90 10.69 -5.04
N ASN A 84 -17.61 10.47 -5.29
CA ASN A 84 -16.76 11.44 -5.96
C ASN A 84 -16.89 11.31 -7.48
N ASP A 85 -17.42 12.35 -8.13
CA ASP A 85 -17.70 12.33 -9.57
C ASP A 85 -16.45 12.15 -10.44
N TYR A 86 -15.31 12.72 -10.05
CA TYR A 86 -14.04 12.49 -10.75
C TYR A 86 -13.65 11.01 -10.74
N ARG A 87 -13.76 10.35 -9.59
CA ARG A 87 -13.47 8.90 -9.46
C ARG A 87 -14.45 8.06 -10.24
N ARG A 88 -15.72 8.44 -10.28
CA ARG A 88 -16.76 7.77 -11.08
C ARG A 88 -16.49 7.89 -12.57
N LEU A 89 -16.20 9.09 -13.04
CA LEU A 89 -15.86 9.34 -14.46
C LEU A 89 -14.58 8.59 -14.86
N TYR A 90 -13.54 8.62 -14.02
CA TYR A 90 -12.33 7.85 -14.25
C TYR A 90 -12.63 6.34 -14.35
N ARG A 91 -13.48 5.79 -13.47
CA ARG A 91 -13.88 4.37 -13.56
C ARG A 91 -14.66 4.06 -14.84
N ILE A 92 -15.54 4.94 -15.27
CA ILE A 92 -16.27 4.79 -16.54
C ILE A 92 -15.28 4.82 -17.70
N SER A 93 -14.34 5.75 -17.75
CA SER A 93 -13.34 5.84 -18.82
C SER A 93 -12.49 4.57 -18.93
N ASN A 94 -12.15 3.93 -17.81
CA ASN A 94 -11.39 2.68 -17.80
C ASN A 94 -12.12 1.52 -18.49
N LEU A 95 -13.46 1.53 -18.52
CA LEU A 95 -14.26 0.51 -19.20
C LEU A 95 -14.13 0.57 -20.73
N PHE A 96 -13.70 1.71 -21.27
CA PHE A 96 -13.46 1.91 -22.70
C PHE A 96 -12.02 1.58 -23.13
N ALA A 97 -11.15 1.22 -22.18
CA ALA A 97 -9.82 0.77 -22.51
C ALA A 97 -9.88 -0.55 -23.30
N LYS A 98 -8.87 -0.79 -24.14
CA LYS A 98 -8.77 -2.03 -24.91
C LYS A 98 -8.83 -3.26 -23.99
N GLU A 99 -9.53 -4.29 -24.43
CA GLU A 99 -9.64 -5.56 -23.68
C GLU A 99 -8.25 -6.11 -23.30
N GLY A 100 -8.10 -6.48 -22.02
CA GLY A 100 -6.83 -6.95 -21.45
C GLY A 100 -5.83 -5.84 -21.10
N HIS A 101 -6.17 -4.56 -21.36
CA HIS A 101 -5.31 -3.46 -20.96
C HIS A 101 -5.33 -3.27 -19.44
N PRO A 102 -4.19 -2.99 -18.78
CA PRO A 102 -4.12 -2.79 -17.33
C PRO A 102 -5.12 -1.76 -16.76
N GLU A 103 -5.44 -0.73 -17.52
CA GLU A 103 -6.44 0.30 -17.13
C GLU A 103 -7.85 -0.25 -16.88
N GLN A 104 -8.21 -1.43 -17.38
CA GLN A 104 -9.50 -2.05 -17.09
C GLN A 104 -9.62 -2.59 -15.68
N LYS A 105 -8.50 -2.78 -14.98
CA LYS A 105 -8.49 -3.32 -13.63
C LYS A 105 -9.21 -2.42 -12.63
N PHE A 106 -9.77 -3.02 -11.60
CA PHE A 106 -10.30 -2.29 -10.45
C PHE A 106 -9.14 -1.87 -9.54
N GLY A 107 -8.73 -0.59 -9.64
CA GLY A 107 -7.49 -0.09 -9.05
C GLY A 107 -7.52 0.19 -7.55
N THR A 108 -8.71 0.32 -6.93
CA THR A 108 -8.79 0.70 -5.51
C THR A 108 -8.76 -0.53 -4.58
N GLY A 109 -9.58 -1.54 -4.85
CA GLY A 109 -9.87 -2.62 -3.92
C GLY A 109 -11.00 -2.28 -2.94
N ASN A 110 -11.64 -3.29 -2.38
CA ASN A 110 -12.66 -3.20 -1.34
C ASN A 110 -12.72 -4.53 -0.57
N LEU A 111 -13.61 -4.65 0.42
CA LEU A 111 -13.77 -5.89 1.20
C LEU A 111 -14.12 -7.10 0.33
N GLU A 112 -14.91 -6.92 -0.70
CA GLU A 112 -15.30 -8.01 -1.60
C GLU A 112 -14.10 -8.55 -2.40
N THR A 113 -13.25 -7.64 -2.91
CA THR A 113 -12.11 -8.01 -3.76
C THR A 113 -10.86 -8.40 -2.97
N LEU A 114 -10.70 -7.92 -1.74
CA LEU A 114 -9.53 -8.16 -0.90
C LEU A 114 -9.79 -9.17 0.22
N GLY A 115 -10.99 -9.17 0.80
CA GLY A 115 -11.34 -10.06 1.91
C GLY A 115 -11.42 -11.54 1.52
N ASN A 116 -11.86 -11.84 0.30
CA ASN A 116 -11.98 -13.23 -0.18
C ASN A 116 -10.67 -13.83 -0.67
N THR A 117 -9.65 -13.02 -0.94
CA THR A 117 -8.34 -13.51 -1.41
C THR A 117 -7.46 -14.02 -0.27
N TRP A 118 -7.70 -13.57 0.95
CA TRP A 118 -6.91 -13.95 2.12
C TRP A 118 -7.14 -15.39 2.58
N THR A 119 -8.34 -15.92 2.38
CA THR A 119 -8.68 -17.32 2.75
C THR A 119 -8.14 -18.38 1.77
N GLY A 120 -7.52 -17.97 0.65
CA GLY A 120 -7.02 -18.85 -0.40
C GLY A 120 -5.52 -19.19 -0.34
N PHE A 121 -4.75 -18.51 0.51
CA PHE A 121 -3.36 -18.86 0.77
C PHE A 121 -3.28 -19.65 2.08
N GLY A 122 -3.74 -20.92 2.03
CA GLY A 122 -3.40 -21.89 3.05
C GLY A 122 -1.88 -22.14 3.01
N LEU A 123 -1.18 -21.69 4.03
CA LEU A 123 0.14 -22.19 4.41
C LEU A 123 -0.04 -23.53 5.12
#